data_88716eda360434d5823630576a73c370
#
_entry.id   88716eda360434d5823630576a73c370
#
_cell.length_a   1.000
_cell.length_b   1.000
_cell.length_c   1.000
_cell.angle_alpha   90.00
_cell.angle_beta   90.00
_cell.angle_gamma   90.00
#
_symmetry.space_group_name_H-M   'P 1'
#
loop_
_entity.id
_entity.type
_entity.pdbx_description
1 polymer ?
#
loop_
_entity_poly.entity_id
_entity_poly.type
_entity_poly.pdbx_seq_one_letter_code
_entity_poly.pdbx_strand_id
1 'polypeptide(L)'
;LSIEMHAQMLVITDRQPMFLQSVVGVMGGTLSFKQLDNGSMVIGGGKRGVADAAHNLTQVIPTGLSSFVMTAGRVFPHLRDVAILRAWAGIEGYTKDNLPIIGNGRQAGIIHGFGFSAHGFQLGPAVGEALADLAMARQTRVNLAMFSPRRFAVSPDQAAGH
;
A
#
# COMPACT_ATOMS: atom_id res chain seq x y z
N LEU A 1 -6.83 -16.05 -8.96
CA LEU A 1 -6.72 -14.81 -8.17
C LEU A 1 -6.40 -13.67 -9.12
N SER A 2 -7.20 -12.60 -9.07
CA SER A 2 -6.97 -11.37 -9.83
C SER A 2 -6.33 -10.34 -8.90
N ILE A 3 -5.19 -9.78 -9.31
CA ILE A 3 -4.51 -8.67 -8.65
C ILE A 3 -4.51 -7.50 -9.63
N GLU A 4 -4.97 -6.35 -9.17
CA GLU A 4 -4.88 -5.10 -9.89
C GLU A 4 -3.57 -4.40 -9.56
N MET A 5 -2.86 -3.93 -10.58
CA MET A 5 -1.61 -3.20 -10.41
C MET A 5 -1.87 -1.70 -10.44
N HIS A 6 -1.44 -1.00 -9.41
CA HIS A 6 -1.58 0.44 -9.30
C HIS A 6 -0.23 1.10 -9.05
N ALA A 7 0.01 2.28 -9.62
CA ALA A 7 1.20 3.08 -9.39
C ALA A 7 0.94 4.08 -8.28
N GLN A 8 1.38 3.79 -7.07
CA GLN A 8 1.30 4.73 -5.94
C GLN A 8 2.34 5.82 -6.10
N MET A 9 1.88 7.08 -6.05
CA MET A 9 2.75 8.25 -6.20
C MET A 9 3.14 8.82 -4.85
N LEU A 10 4.40 9.27 -4.76
CA LEU A 10 4.97 9.95 -3.62
C LEU A 10 5.77 11.18 -4.07
N VAL A 11 5.86 12.15 -3.20
CA VAL A 11 6.79 13.29 -3.33
C VAL A 11 7.67 13.38 -2.10
N ILE A 12 8.88 13.91 -2.28
CA ILE A 12 9.74 14.37 -1.20
C ILE A 12 9.98 15.86 -1.35
N THR A 13 9.95 16.58 -0.23
CA THR A 13 10.12 18.04 -0.21
C THR A 13 11.52 18.43 0.22
N ASP A 14 11.82 19.72 0.08
CA ASP A 14 12.94 20.36 0.78
C ASP A 14 12.80 20.22 2.30
N ARG A 15 13.88 20.55 3.00
CA ARG A 15 13.95 20.42 4.46
C ARG A 15 13.21 21.55 5.15
N GLN A 16 12.41 21.19 6.13
CA GLN A 16 11.70 22.10 7.02
C GLN A 16 12.12 21.84 8.46
N PRO A 17 12.00 22.83 9.35
CA PRO A 17 12.17 22.59 10.78
C PRO A 17 11.31 21.42 11.25
N MET A 18 11.83 20.63 12.19
CA MET A 18 11.09 19.48 12.72
C MET A 18 9.84 19.97 13.49
N PHE A 19 8.69 19.46 13.09
CA PHE A 19 7.41 19.75 13.73
C PHE A 19 6.53 18.51 13.92
N LEU A 20 6.88 17.39 13.25
CA LEU A 20 6.09 16.18 13.25
C LEU A 20 6.97 14.94 13.41
N GLN A 21 6.73 14.15 14.47
CA GLN A 21 7.44 12.89 14.72
C GLN A 21 6.65 11.65 14.28
N SER A 22 5.32 11.78 14.15
CA SER A 22 4.43 10.68 13.79
C SER A 22 4.12 10.65 12.30
N VAL A 23 3.75 9.47 11.79
CA VAL A 23 3.09 9.37 10.49
C VAL A 23 1.65 9.84 10.64
N VAL A 24 1.19 10.70 9.74
CA VAL A 24 -0.17 11.25 9.73
C VAL A 24 -0.90 10.79 8.48
N GLY A 25 -2.13 10.34 8.66
CA GLY A 25 -3.11 10.10 7.60
C GLY A 25 -4.36 10.91 7.84
N VAL A 26 -5.09 11.25 6.79
CA VAL A 26 -6.38 11.96 6.90
C VAL A 26 -7.51 10.96 6.75
N MET A 27 -8.35 10.81 7.78
CA MET A 27 -9.56 9.98 7.71
C MET A 27 -10.55 10.58 6.71
N GLY A 28 -11.07 9.72 5.82
CA GLY A 28 -11.95 10.15 4.74
C GLY A 28 -11.26 10.98 3.65
N GLY A 29 -9.94 11.09 3.71
CA GLY A 29 -9.10 11.82 2.76
C GLY A 29 -7.98 10.95 2.18
N THR A 30 -7.17 11.57 1.36
CA THR A 30 -6.12 10.92 0.59
C THR A 30 -4.74 11.50 0.92
N LEU A 31 -4.39 11.59 2.21
CA LEU A 31 -3.09 12.06 2.67
C LEU A 31 -2.40 10.97 3.49
N SER A 32 -1.17 10.64 3.10
CA SER A 32 -0.17 9.96 3.93
C SER A 32 1.04 10.87 4.00
N PHE A 33 1.50 11.16 5.20
CA PHE A 33 2.49 12.19 5.45
C PHE A 33 3.45 11.76 6.56
N LYS A 34 4.74 11.93 6.30
CA LYS A 34 5.80 11.68 7.28
C LYS A 34 6.90 12.71 7.13
N GLN A 35 7.36 13.29 8.23
CA GLN A 35 8.61 14.05 8.25
C GLN A 35 9.76 13.11 8.60
N LEU A 36 10.86 13.20 7.83
CA LEU A 36 12.07 12.45 8.05
C LEU A 36 12.99 13.22 9.04
N ASP A 37 13.94 12.51 9.66
CA ASP A 37 14.85 13.10 10.66
C ASP A 37 15.71 14.25 10.11
N ASN A 38 15.92 14.27 8.79
CA ASN A 38 16.62 15.36 8.11
C ASN A 38 15.74 16.60 7.83
N GLY A 39 14.45 16.56 8.21
CA GLY A 39 13.49 17.64 8.00
C GLY A 39 12.69 17.55 6.69
N SER A 40 13.09 16.73 5.72
CA SER A 40 12.30 16.53 4.48
C SER A 40 11.00 15.77 4.76
N MET A 41 9.98 16.03 3.96
CA MET A 41 8.70 15.35 4.12
C MET A 41 8.42 14.42 2.94
N VAL A 42 7.95 13.21 3.25
CA VAL A 42 7.38 12.29 2.27
C VAL A 42 5.86 12.42 2.32
N ILE A 43 5.27 12.77 1.19
CA ILE A 43 3.84 13.02 1.05
C ILE A 43 3.29 12.10 -0.04
N GLY A 44 2.19 11.41 0.26
CA GLY A 44 1.49 10.54 -0.67
C GLY A 44 0.02 10.44 -0.32
N GLY A 45 -0.66 9.40 -0.83
CA GLY A 45 -2.06 9.14 -0.51
C GLY A 45 -3.02 9.98 -1.33
N GLY A 46 -3.01 9.90 -2.59
CA GLY A 46 -3.90 10.65 -3.47
C GLY A 46 -4.22 9.89 -4.74
N LYS A 47 -4.17 10.55 -5.85
CA LYS A 47 -4.37 9.94 -7.16
C LYS A 47 -3.18 9.04 -7.50
N ARG A 48 -3.48 7.97 -8.21
CA ARG A 48 -2.49 7.02 -8.69
C ARG A 48 -1.88 7.53 -10.00
N GLY A 49 -0.62 7.15 -10.25
CA GLY A 49 0.04 7.27 -11.54
C GLY A 49 -0.41 6.16 -12.49
N VAL A 50 0.24 6.06 -13.64
CA VAL A 50 0.04 4.97 -14.60
C VAL A 50 1.03 3.84 -14.28
N ALA A 51 0.53 2.60 -14.20
CA ALA A 51 1.33 1.40 -14.03
C ALA A 51 1.36 0.59 -15.33
N ASP A 52 2.55 0.27 -15.82
CA ASP A 52 2.78 -0.73 -16.84
C ASP A 52 3.52 -1.91 -16.19
N ALA A 53 2.74 -2.87 -15.70
CA ALA A 53 3.29 -4.02 -15.00
C ALA A 53 4.07 -4.97 -15.92
N ALA A 54 3.74 -5.00 -17.22
CA ALA A 54 4.42 -5.87 -18.18
C ALA A 54 5.88 -5.45 -18.40
N HIS A 55 6.15 -4.14 -18.38
CA HIS A 55 7.48 -3.59 -18.58
C HIS A 55 8.12 -3.08 -17.27
N ASN A 56 7.43 -3.25 -16.12
CA ASN A 56 7.85 -2.74 -14.81
C ASN A 56 8.13 -1.22 -14.84
N LEU A 57 7.27 -0.47 -15.53
CA LEU A 57 7.37 0.98 -15.67
C LEU A 57 6.22 1.69 -14.95
N THR A 58 6.51 2.90 -14.48
CA THR A 58 5.52 3.79 -13.88
C THR A 58 5.63 5.19 -14.45
N GLN A 59 4.49 5.87 -14.55
CA GLN A 59 4.44 7.28 -14.91
C GLN A 59 3.73 8.08 -13.82
N VAL A 60 4.37 9.15 -13.39
CA VAL A 60 3.80 10.13 -12.46
C VAL A 60 2.82 11.04 -13.19
N ILE A 61 1.68 11.32 -12.58
CA ILE A 61 0.67 12.25 -13.11
C ILE A 61 0.77 13.58 -12.35
N PRO A 62 1.19 14.70 -13.00
CA PRO A 62 1.43 15.98 -12.32
C PRO A 62 0.20 16.52 -11.57
N THR A 63 -1.00 16.39 -12.13
CA THR A 63 -2.26 16.82 -11.46
C THR A 63 -2.54 16.03 -10.18
N GLY A 64 -2.08 14.79 -10.08
CA GLY A 64 -2.13 13.98 -8.87
C GLY A 64 -1.21 14.52 -7.78
N LEU A 65 0.02 14.91 -8.15
CA LEU A 65 0.99 15.47 -7.21
C LEU A 65 0.49 16.76 -6.58
N SER A 66 -0.10 17.66 -7.38
CA SER A 66 -0.67 18.91 -6.89
C SER A 66 -1.71 18.68 -5.79
N SER A 67 -2.51 17.61 -5.90
CA SER A 67 -3.52 17.27 -4.89
C SER A 67 -2.92 16.90 -3.54
N PHE A 68 -1.75 16.24 -3.50
CA PHE A 68 -1.07 15.89 -2.26
C PHE A 68 -0.59 17.14 -1.52
N VAL A 69 0.11 18.01 -2.25
CA VAL A 69 0.69 19.24 -1.69
C VAL A 69 -0.41 20.18 -1.21
N MET A 70 -1.47 20.34 -2.00
CA MET A 70 -2.64 21.14 -1.58
C MET A 70 -3.29 20.57 -0.31
N THR A 71 -3.44 19.25 -0.20
CA THR A 71 -4.02 18.62 0.99
C THR A 71 -3.07 18.78 2.19
N ALA A 72 -1.77 18.58 2.01
CA ALA A 72 -0.78 18.83 3.06
C ALA A 72 -0.80 20.28 3.53
N GLY A 73 -0.86 21.26 2.62
CA GLY A 73 -0.96 22.69 2.94
C GLY A 73 -2.28 23.11 3.60
N ARG A 74 -3.37 22.33 3.46
CA ARG A 74 -4.62 22.54 4.22
C ARG A 74 -4.49 22.06 5.66
N VAL A 75 -3.82 20.92 5.88
CA VAL A 75 -3.59 20.35 7.22
C VAL A 75 -2.49 21.11 7.94
N PHE A 76 -1.44 21.48 7.24
CA PHE A 76 -0.27 22.20 7.75
C PHE A 76 -0.03 23.46 6.90
N PRO A 77 -0.66 24.61 7.23
CA PRO A 77 -0.64 25.82 6.39
C PRO A 77 0.76 26.36 6.07
N HIS A 78 1.75 26.13 6.94
CA HIS A 78 3.15 26.54 6.72
C HIS A 78 3.87 25.73 5.61
N LEU A 79 3.24 24.66 5.12
CA LEU A 79 3.76 23.84 4.01
C LEU A 79 3.27 24.24 2.63
N ARG A 80 2.49 25.33 2.51
CA ARG A 80 1.92 25.76 1.23
C ARG A 80 2.94 26.06 0.16
N ASP A 81 4.08 26.60 0.57
CA ASP A 81 5.14 27.07 -0.30
C ASP A 81 6.37 26.15 -0.30
N VAL A 82 6.23 24.95 0.26
CA VAL A 82 7.33 23.97 0.32
C VAL A 82 7.71 23.48 -1.07
N ALA A 83 9.00 23.44 -1.38
CA ALA A 83 9.48 22.97 -2.67
C ALA A 83 9.47 21.43 -2.75
N ILE A 84 8.99 20.90 -3.87
CA ILE A 84 9.10 19.48 -4.19
C ILE A 84 10.45 19.23 -4.83
N LEU A 85 11.26 18.37 -4.22
CA LEU A 85 12.57 17.99 -4.75
C LEU A 85 12.48 16.83 -5.74
N ARG A 86 11.58 15.87 -5.48
CA ARG A 86 11.42 14.67 -6.28
C ARG A 86 10.00 14.12 -6.17
N ALA A 87 9.52 13.55 -7.27
CA ALA A 87 8.33 12.73 -7.34
C ALA A 87 8.65 11.38 -7.97
N TRP A 88 7.98 10.33 -7.52
CA TRP A 88 8.09 8.99 -8.11
C TRP A 88 6.78 8.22 -7.94
N ALA A 89 6.67 7.10 -8.61
CA ALA A 89 5.61 6.15 -8.42
C ALA A 89 6.18 4.73 -8.34
N GLY A 90 5.51 3.87 -7.57
CA GLY A 90 5.85 2.45 -7.43
C GLY A 90 4.65 1.58 -7.75
N ILE A 91 4.89 0.43 -8.42
CA ILE A 91 3.83 -0.53 -8.70
C ILE A 91 3.53 -1.32 -7.43
N GLU A 92 2.26 -1.34 -7.07
CA GLU A 92 1.73 -2.15 -5.98
C GLU A 92 0.56 -3.02 -6.44
N GLY A 93 0.48 -4.23 -5.87
CA GLY A 93 -0.61 -5.17 -6.11
C GLY A 93 -1.77 -4.97 -5.15
N TYR A 94 -2.96 -4.83 -5.70
CA TYR A 94 -4.22 -4.68 -4.97
C TYR A 94 -5.12 -5.89 -5.18
N THR A 95 -5.70 -6.37 -4.10
CA THR A 95 -6.79 -7.35 -4.15
C THR A 95 -8.13 -6.63 -4.30
N LYS A 96 -9.17 -7.35 -4.74
CA LYS A 96 -10.52 -6.77 -4.91
C LYS A 96 -11.13 -6.24 -3.61
N ASP A 97 -10.77 -6.84 -2.48
CA ASP A 97 -11.27 -6.48 -1.15
C ASP A 97 -10.27 -5.65 -0.32
N ASN A 98 -9.13 -5.29 -0.91
CA ASN A 98 -8.02 -4.58 -0.28
C ASN A 98 -7.38 -5.30 0.93
N LEU A 99 -7.70 -6.57 1.16
CA LEU A 99 -7.05 -7.38 2.18
C LEU A 99 -5.91 -8.21 1.56
N PRO A 100 -4.78 -8.38 2.24
CA PRO A 100 -3.69 -9.19 1.72
C PRO A 100 -4.10 -10.66 1.57
N ILE A 101 -3.37 -11.38 0.73
CA ILE A 101 -3.48 -12.82 0.59
C ILE A 101 -2.36 -13.45 1.40
N ILE A 102 -2.72 -14.20 2.44
CA ILE A 102 -1.78 -14.87 3.33
C ILE A 102 -2.27 -16.29 3.58
N GLY A 103 -1.41 -17.28 3.35
CA GLY A 103 -1.76 -18.68 3.62
C GLY A 103 -1.20 -19.67 2.62
N ASN A 104 -1.51 -20.93 2.84
CA ASN A 104 -1.07 -22.03 2.00
C ASN A 104 -1.70 -21.97 0.59
N GLY A 105 -0.88 -22.15 -0.43
CA GLY A 105 -1.29 -22.27 -1.81
C GLY A 105 -2.04 -23.58 -2.11
N ARG A 106 -2.39 -23.77 -3.38
CA ARG A 106 -2.99 -25.04 -3.85
C ARG A 106 -1.98 -26.17 -3.89
N GLN A 107 -0.74 -25.87 -4.22
CA GLN A 107 0.37 -26.82 -4.26
C GLN A 107 0.99 -26.92 -2.88
N ALA A 108 1.33 -28.13 -2.45
CA ALA A 108 2.04 -28.37 -1.22
C ALA A 108 3.41 -27.64 -1.23
N GLY A 109 3.79 -27.04 -0.10
CA GLY A 109 5.05 -26.32 0.04
C GLY A 109 5.03 -24.88 -0.47
N ILE A 110 3.93 -24.39 -1.07
CA ILE A 110 3.79 -22.99 -1.48
C ILE A 110 2.98 -22.23 -0.42
N ILE A 111 3.57 -21.16 0.08
CA ILE A 111 2.92 -20.24 1.01
C ILE A 111 2.88 -18.86 0.36
N HIS A 112 1.73 -18.22 0.41
CA HIS A 112 1.48 -16.91 -0.19
C HIS A 112 1.50 -15.79 0.84
N GLY A 113 2.11 -14.65 0.46
CA GLY A 113 2.07 -13.39 1.20
C GLY A 113 2.19 -12.25 0.21
N PHE A 114 1.06 -11.73 -0.33
CA PHE A 114 1.05 -10.67 -1.35
C PHE A 114 -0.27 -9.91 -1.40
N GLY A 115 -0.35 -8.86 -2.25
CA GLY A 115 -1.57 -8.09 -2.47
C GLY A 115 -1.91 -7.18 -1.28
N PHE A 116 -0.91 -6.49 -0.72
CA PHE A 116 -1.04 -5.71 0.51
C PHE A 116 -1.81 -4.41 0.36
N SER A 117 -2.16 -3.99 -0.86
CA SER A 117 -3.05 -2.85 -1.12
C SER A 117 -2.64 -1.58 -0.34
N ALA A 118 -1.37 -1.17 -0.47
CA ALA A 118 -0.70 -0.06 0.22
C ALA A 118 -0.45 -0.23 1.73
N HIS A 119 -0.73 -1.40 2.32
CA HIS A 119 -0.56 -1.65 3.76
C HIS A 119 0.65 -2.54 4.09
N GLY A 120 1.51 -2.85 3.10
CA GLY A 120 2.59 -3.84 3.26
C GLY A 120 3.62 -3.47 4.33
N PHE A 121 3.98 -2.19 4.44
CA PHE A 121 5.01 -1.76 5.38
C PHE A 121 4.60 -2.01 6.85
N GLN A 122 3.42 -1.54 7.25
CA GLN A 122 2.96 -1.72 8.64
C GLN A 122 2.55 -3.16 8.98
N LEU A 123 2.11 -3.93 7.97
CA LEU A 123 1.73 -5.34 8.16
C LEU A 123 2.95 -6.29 8.13
N GLY A 124 4.07 -5.85 7.56
CA GLY A 124 5.25 -6.68 7.30
C GLY A 124 5.71 -7.54 8.48
N PRO A 125 5.91 -6.99 9.69
CA PRO A 125 6.37 -7.78 10.82
C PRO A 125 5.41 -8.91 11.21
N ALA A 126 4.11 -8.62 11.35
CA ALA A 126 3.10 -9.61 11.73
C ALA A 126 2.89 -10.66 10.63
N VAL A 127 2.94 -10.24 9.37
CA VAL A 127 2.84 -11.18 8.23
C VAL A 127 4.08 -12.05 8.13
N GLY A 128 5.27 -11.49 8.35
CA GLY A 128 6.51 -12.26 8.39
C GLY A 128 6.49 -13.37 9.43
N GLU A 129 6.03 -13.06 10.65
CA GLU A 129 5.82 -14.05 11.72
C GLU A 129 4.83 -15.14 11.29
N ALA A 130 3.67 -14.73 10.73
CA ALA A 130 2.66 -15.69 10.30
C ALA A 130 3.14 -16.60 9.15
N LEU A 131 3.90 -16.07 8.19
CA LEU A 131 4.50 -16.86 7.10
C LEU A 131 5.54 -17.84 7.63
N ALA A 132 6.34 -17.44 8.61
CA ALA A 132 7.31 -18.33 9.26
C ALA A 132 6.62 -19.46 10.03
N ASP A 133 5.54 -19.17 10.78
CA ASP A 133 4.75 -20.18 11.46
C ASP A 133 4.14 -21.18 10.48
N LEU A 134 3.55 -20.70 9.38
CA LEU A 134 3.03 -21.58 8.33
C LEU A 134 4.11 -22.45 7.70
N ALA A 135 5.30 -21.91 7.45
CA ALA A 135 6.43 -22.65 6.88
C ALA A 135 6.95 -23.74 7.82
N MET A 136 6.86 -23.51 9.12
CA MET A 136 7.25 -24.46 10.17
C MET A 136 6.10 -25.36 10.66
N ALA A 137 4.94 -25.31 9.96
CA ALA A 137 3.71 -26.02 10.34
C ALA A 137 3.27 -25.74 11.81
N ARG A 138 3.48 -24.51 12.27
CA ARG A 138 3.05 -24.03 13.60
C ARG A 138 1.69 -23.34 13.51
N GLN A 139 1.04 -23.23 14.66
CA GLN A 139 -0.17 -22.42 14.77
C GLN A 139 0.19 -20.93 14.76
N THR A 140 -0.45 -20.18 13.87
CA THR A 140 -0.27 -18.72 13.79
C THR A 140 -0.96 -18.01 14.95
N ARG A 141 -0.36 -16.93 15.46
CA ARG A 141 -0.95 -16.11 16.54
C ARG A 141 -2.21 -15.36 16.09
N VAL A 142 -2.32 -15.02 14.81
CA VAL A 142 -3.47 -14.34 14.25
C VAL A 142 -4.32 -15.28 13.41
N ASN A 143 -5.63 -15.08 13.44
CA ASN A 143 -6.54 -15.84 12.58
C ASN A 143 -6.39 -15.38 11.13
N LEU A 144 -5.89 -16.27 10.27
CA LEU A 144 -5.66 -16.00 8.84
C LEU A 144 -6.86 -16.32 7.94
N ALA A 145 -8.00 -16.73 8.47
CA ALA A 145 -9.15 -17.17 7.65
C ALA A 145 -9.61 -16.12 6.64
N MET A 146 -9.70 -14.85 7.08
CA MET A 146 -10.09 -13.75 6.21
C MET A 146 -9.03 -13.36 5.16
N PHE A 147 -7.79 -13.81 5.31
CA PHE A 147 -6.69 -13.56 4.39
C PHE A 147 -6.42 -14.75 3.46
N SER A 148 -7.18 -15.84 3.61
CA SER A 148 -6.98 -17.08 2.86
C SER A 148 -6.98 -16.85 1.35
N PRO A 149 -6.04 -17.47 0.58
CA PRO A 149 -6.10 -17.49 -0.88
C PRO A 149 -7.41 -18.06 -1.44
N ARG A 150 -8.11 -18.89 -0.64
CA ARG A 150 -9.36 -19.56 -1.05
C ARG A 150 -10.60 -18.66 -0.91
N ARG A 151 -10.51 -17.48 -0.26
CA ARG A 151 -11.68 -16.59 -0.06
C ARG A 151 -12.29 -16.06 -1.35
N PHE A 152 -11.54 -16.12 -2.47
CA PHE A 152 -12.02 -15.76 -3.80
C PHE A 152 -12.40 -16.97 -4.66
N ALA A 153 -12.38 -18.17 -4.09
CA ALA A 153 -12.88 -19.35 -4.80
C ALA A 153 -14.40 -19.23 -4.90
N VAL A 154 -14.93 -19.31 -6.12
CA VAL A 154 -16.37 -19.39 -6.36
C VAL A 154 -16.83 -20.71 -5.74
N SER A 155 -17.83 -20.66 -4.84
CA SER A 155 -18.46 -21.87 -4.33
C SER A 155 -19.02 -22.69 -5.50
N PRO A 156 -18.87 -24.03 -5.51
CA PRO A 156 -19.36 -24.88 -6.60
C PRO A 156 -20.85 -24.65 -6.92
N ASP A 157 -21.64 -24.27 -5.93
CA ASP A 157 -23.09 -24.01 -6.05
C ASP A 157 -23.44 -22.75 -6.87
N GLN A 158 -22.49 -21.82 -7.07
CA GLN A 158 -22.72 -20.64 -7.92
C GLN A 158 -22.29 -20.84 -9.38
N ALA A 159 -21.60 -21.94 -9.69
CA ALA A 159 -21.18 -22.29 -11.05
C ALA A 159 -22.22 -23.12 -11.81
N ALA A 160 -23.28 -23.61 -11.16
CA ALA A 160 -24.30 -24.48 -11.72
C ALA A 160 -25.59 -23.74 -12.16
N GLY A 161 -25.59 -22.41 -12.15
CA GLY A 161 -26.78 -21.60 -12.43
C GLY A 161 -26.61 -20.66 -13.65
N HIS A 162 -26.14 -21.19 -14.79
CA HIS A 162 -26.27 -20.52 -16.10
C HIS A 162 -26.47 -21.58 -17.19
#